data_a053cd59c38b40132a33e63af0f17ab2
#
_entry.id   a053cd59c38b40132a33e63af0f17ab2
#
_cell.length_a   1.000
_cell.length_b   1.000
_cell.length_c   1.000
_cell.angle_alpha   90.00
_cell.angle_beta   90.00
_cell.angle_gamma   90.00
#
_symmetry.space_group_name_H-M   'P 1'
#
loop_
_entity.id
_entity.type
_entity.pdbx_description
1 polymer ?
#
loop_
_entity_poly.entity_id
_entity_poly.type
_entity_poly.pdbx_seq_one_letter_code
_entity_poly.pdbx_strand_id
1 'polypeptide(L)'
;MCGVPYHAVDSYLNKLVEKGYKVGICEQVEDPSQAKGIVKREIVRIVTPGTNISQQSLDDEKNNYLMCIFASDGSYGISFVDVTTGDFRTTSMDSLAKVRDEIFKFEPAEIICNDAFLISGMDFDYLKDKMSIVISSIEPYHFDEEQAEERIKRQFKVGNLEGLGLVDYPMGVIATGALLGYLHETQKSSLDHLMHIDAYETSEFMIIDSSTRRNLELVETMREKQKRGSLLWVLDKTKTAMGARLLRSYVEQPLIDKAEIEKRQDAIADINQHMIT
;
A
#
# COMPACT_ATOMS: atom_id res chain seq x y z
N MET A 1 -25.87 -2.51 12.65
CA MET A 1 -25.16 -3.75 13.03
C MET A 1 -25.93 -4.93 12.49
N CYS A 2 -25.29 -5.82 11.74
CA CYS A 2 -25.92 -6.99 11.14
C CYS A 2 -25.17 -8.26 11.59
N GLY A 3 -25.88 -9.29 12.02
CA GLY A 3 -25.28 -10.58 12.38
C GLY A 3 -25.25 -11.49 11.16
N VAL A 4 -24.10 -12.08 10.88
CA VAL A 4 -23.91 -13.05 9.79
C VAL A 4 -23.31 -14.34 10.34
N PRO A 5 -23.60 -15.52 9.76
CA PRO A 5 -22.93 -16.75 10.14
C PRO A 5 -21.42 -16.66 9.91
N TYR A 6 -20.62 -17.23 10.82
CA TYR A 6 -19.17 -17.17 10.76
C TYR A 6 -18.58 -17.58 9.40
N HIS A 7 -19.06 -18.68 8.82
CA HIS A 7 -18.60 -19.17 7.52
C HIS A 7 -18.96 -18.27 6.32
N ALA A 8 -19.84 -17.31 6.49
CA ALA A 8 -20.27 -16.40 5.42
C ALA A 8 -19.63 -14.99 5.53
N VAL A 9 -18.88 -14.72 6.61
CA VAL A 9 -18.31 -13.41 6.91
C VAL A 9 -17.47 -12.90 5.75
N ASP A 10 -16.52 -13.70 5.25
CA ASP A 10 -15.58 -13.30 4.20
C ASP A 10 -16.30 -12.90 2.91
N SER A 11 -17.34 -13.63 2.51
CA SER A 11 -18.11 -13.31 1.30
C SER A 11 -18.84 -11.96 1.39
N TYR A 12 -19.39 -11.63 2.56
CA TYR A 12 -20.04 -10.32 2.77
C TYR A 12 -19.01 -9.20 2.93
N LEU A 13 -17.93 -9.48 3.66
CA LEU A 13 -16.84 -8.57 3.88
C LEU A 13 -16.25 -8.09 2.55
N ASN A 14 -15.87 -9.01 1.67
CA ASN A 14 -15.29 -8.71 0.37
C ASN A 14 -16.20 -7.82 -0.47
N LYS A 15 -17.51 -8.16 -0.56
CA LYS A 15 -18.49 -7.36 -1.30
C LYS A 15 -18.66 -5.93 -0.78
N LEU A 16 -18.51 -5.72 0.52
CA LEU A 16 -18.59 -4.39 1.13
C LEU A 16 -17.31 -3.59 0.91
N VAL A 17 -16.16 -4.25 1.10
CA VAL A 17 -14.84 -3.63 0.92
C VAL A 17 -14.61 -3.25 -0.54
N GLU A 18 -14.97 -4.10 -1.52
CA GLU A 18 -14.93 -3.79 -2.95
C GLU A 18 -15.77 -2.55 -3.33
N LYS A 19 -16.81 -2.26 -2.55
CA LYS A 19 -17.62 -1.03 -2.71
C LYS A 19 -17.06 0.17 -1.94
N GLY A 20 -15.87 0.04 -1.34
CA GLY A 20 -15.19 1.11 -0.61
C GLY A 20 -15.66 1.31 0.82
N TYR A 21 -16.47 0.39 1.39
CA TYR A 21 -16.89 0.52 2.78
C TYR A 21 -15.82 0.04 3.76
N LYS A 22 -15.70 0.76 4.90
CA LYS A 22 -14.95 0.31 6.06
C LYS A 22 -15.85 -0.57 6.92
N VAL A 23 -15.42 -1.80 7.20
CA VAL A 23 -16.25 -2.82 7.88
C VAL A 23 -15.62 -3.20 9.21
N GLY A 24 -16.30 -2.91 10.30
CA GLY A 24 -15.91 -3.35 11.64
C GLY A 24 -16.39 -4.78 11.91
N ILE A 25 -15.46 -5.69 12.20
CA ILE A 25 -15.77 -7.05 12.68
C ILE A 25 -15.89 -6.99 14.19
N CYS A 26 -17.06 -7.37 14.69
CA CYS A 26 -17.38 -7.37 16.10
C CYS A 26 -17.61 -8.80 16.59
N GLU A 27 -16.84 -9.23 17.58
CA GLU A 27 -16.90 -10.57 18.15
C GLU A 27 -17.29 -10.55 19.63
N GLN A 28 -17.71 -11.69 20.14
CA GLN A 28 -17.98 -11.88 21.56
C GLN A 28 -16.66 -12.08 22.27
N VAL A 29 -16.40 -11.26 23.29
CA VAL A 29 -15.13 -11.27 24.04
C VAL A 29 -15.26 -11.87 25.44
N GLU A 30 -16.45 -12.38 25.80
CA GLU A 30 -16.68 -13.10 27.05
C GLU A 30 -17.43 -14.40 26.82
N ASP A 31 -17.26 -15.35 27.76
CA ASP A 31 -17.95 -16.64 27.71
C ASP A 31 -19.45 -16.45 27.92
N PRO A 32 -20.31 -16.89 26.97
CA PRO A 32 -21.77 -16.79 27.08
C PRO A 32 -22.33 -17.43 28.35
N SER A 33 -21.69 -18.47 28.87
CA SER A 33 -22.12 -19.18 30.09
C SER A 33 -21.93 -18.38 31.37
N GLN A 34 -21.07 -17.39 31.35
CA GLN A 34 -20.74 -16.52 32.50
C GLN A 34 -21.39 -15.14 32.40
N ALA A 35 -21.97 -14.79 31.25
CA ALA A 35 -22.57 -13.51 31.02
C ALA A 35 -23.90 -13.35 31.78
N LYS A 36 -24.01 -12.30 32.58
CA LYS A 36 -25.28 -11.91 33.23
C LYS A 36 -26.05 -10.93 32.32
N GLY A 37 -26.62 -11.47 31.23
CA GLY A 37 -27.36 -10.65 30.26
C GLY A 37 -26.81 -10.75 28.84
N ILE A 38 -26.70 -9.60 28.13
CA ILE A 38 -26.17 -9.59 26.76
C ILE A 38 -24.65 -9.75 26.81
N VAL A 39 -24.13 -10.77 26.13
CA VAL A 39 -22.69 -11.04 26.00
C VAL A 39 -21.95 -9.82 25.46
N LYS A 40 -20.85 -9.44 26.11
CA LYS A 40 -20.00 -8.31 25.70
C LYS A 40 -19.41 -8.58 24.32
N ARG A 41 -19.49 -7.56 23.47
CA ARG A 41 -18.94 -7.59 22.12
C ARG A 41 -18.00 -6.42 21.90
N GLU A 42 -16.89 -6.65 21.23
CA GLU A 42 -15.92 -5.62 20.88
C GLU A 42 -15.56 -5.70 19.41
N ILE A 43 -15.18 -4.55 18.83
CA ILE A 43 -14.61 -4.51 17.48
C ILE A 43 -13.19 -5.05 17.58
N VAL A 44 -12.98 -6.23 16.99
CA VAL A 44 -11.68 -6.91 16.98
C VAL A 44 -10.83 -6.55 15.77
N ARG A 45 -11.46 -6.05 14.70
CA ARG A 45 -10.79 -5.62 13.49
C ARG A 45 -11.67 -4.68 12.68
N ILE A 46 -11.04 -3.71 12.00
CA ILE A 46 -11.68 -2.89 10.96
C ILE A 46 -10.99 -3.22 9.63
N VAL A 47 -11.76 -3.70 8.68
CA VAL A 47 -11.27 -4.03 7.33
C VAL A 47 -11.65 -2.91 6.38
N THR A 48 -10.67 -2.43 5.64
CA THR A 48 -10.80 -1.38 4.62
C THR A 48 -10.20 -1.88 3.31
N PRO A 49 -10.40 -1.21 2.17
CA PRO A 49 -9.83 -1.65 0.90
C PRO A 49 -8.32 -1.88 0.95
N GLY A 50 -7.55 -0.97 1.58
CA GLY A 50 -6.10 -1.07 1.70
C GLY A 50 -5.61 -2.01 2.80
N THR A 51 -6.49 -2.46 3.71
CA THR A 51 -6.14 -3.39 4.79
C THR A 51 -6.79 -4.77 4.64
N ASN A 52 -7.42 -5.03 3.50
CA ASN A 52 -7.98 -6.34 3.19
C ASN A 52 -6.86 -7.36 2.93
N ILE A 53 -6.90 -8.49 3.64
CA ILE A 53 -5.95 -9.61 3.51
C ILE A 53 -6.63 -10.89 2.99
N SER A 54 -7.87 -10.80 2.50
CA SER A 54 -8.62 -11.96 2.02
C SER A 54 -8.07 -12.43 0.68
N GLN A 55 -7.50 -13.64 0.64
CA GLN A 55 -6.99 -14.26 -0.58
C GLN A 55 -8.08 -14.47 -1.66
N GLN A 56 -9.35 -14.48 -1.29
CA GLN A 56 -10.44 -14.66 -2.26
C GLN A 56 -10.78 -13.40 -3.06
N SER A 57 -10.38 -12.22 -2.57
CA SER A 57 -10.68 -10.93 -3.21
C SER A 57 -9.46 -10.21 -3.76
N LEU A 58 -8.25 -10.66 -3.41
CA LEU A 58 -7.00 -10.06 -3.87
C LEU A 58 -6.45 -10.84 -5.06
N ASP A 59 -5.90 -10.10 -6.02
CA ASP A 59 -5.10 -10.65 -7.08
C ASP A 59 -3.69 -10.96 -6.53
N ASP A 60 -3.31 -12.22 -6.46
CA ASP A 60 -2.01 -12.64 -5.93
C ASP A 60 -0.82 -12.08 -6.75
N GLU A 61 -1.06 -11.65 -7.97
CA GLU A 61 -0.05 -11.09 -8.88
C GLU A 61 0.08 -9.56 -8.78
N LYS A 62 -0.78 -8.90 -7.96
CA LYS A 62 -0.79 -7.45 -7.73
C LYS A 62 -0.71 -7.14 -6.24
N ASN A 63 0.07 -6.12 -5.88
CA ASN A 63 0.09 -5.61 -4.51
C ASN A 63 -1.20 -4.85 -4.18
N ASN A 64 -1.63 -4.93 -2.91
CA ASN A 64 -2.78 -4.20 -2.39
C ASN A 64 -2.31 -3.10 -1.44
N TYR A 65 -1.98 -1.94 -1.99
CA TYR A 65 -1.39 -0.85 -1.21
C TYR A 65 -2.43 -0.01 -0.45
N LEU A 66 -2.13 0.20 0.83
CA LEU A 66 -2.64 1.32 1.62
C LEU A 66 -1.61 2.44 1.57
N MET A 67 -1.99 3.63 1.13
CA MET A 67 -1.10 4.79 1.01
C MET A 67 -1.52 5.88 1.97
N CYS A 68 -0.55 6.48 2.66
CA CYS A 68 -0.73 7.69 3.45
C CYS A 68 -0.05 8.86 2.76
N ILE A 69 -0.76 9.99 2.64
CA ILE A 69 -0.22 11.22 2.07
C ILE A 69 -0.37 12.35 3.09
N PHE A 70 0.76 12.93 3.46
CA PHE A 70 0.82 14.13 4.29
C PHE A 70 1.22 15.32 3.44
N ALA A 71 0.48 16.42 3.53
CA ALA A 71 0.76 17.66 2.80
C ALA A 71 0.93 18.82 3.79
N SER A 72 2.00 19.60 3.64
CA SER A 72 2.24 20.83 4.39
C SER A 72 3.10 21.79 3.55
N ASP A 73 2.63 23.04 3.39
CA ASP A 73 3.37 24.15 2.76
C ASP A 73 4.00 23.81 1.40
N GLY A 74 3.29 23.05 0.57
CA GLY A 74 3.75 22.64 -0.76
C GLY A 74 4.75 21.48 -0.76
N SER A 75 5.07 20.96 0.41
CA SER A 75 5.84 19.73 0.60
C SER A 75 4.93 18.55 0.92
N TYR A 76 5.32 17.36 0.49
CA TYR A 76 4.49 16.16 0.62
C TYR A 76 5.31 14.99 1.13
N GLY A 77 4.72 14.22 2.04
CA GLY A 77 5.21 12.90 2.44
C GLY A 77 4.28 11.82 1.90
N ILE A 78 4.85 10.79 1.33
CA ILE A 78 4.12 9.60 0.92
C ILE A 78 4.71 8.41 1.65
N SER A 79 3.83 7.60 2.23
CA SER A 79 4.19 6.29 2.75
C SER A 79 3.12 5.29 2.35
N PHE A 80 3.51 4.09 1.94
CA PHE A 80 2.56 3.05 1.56
C PHE A 80 3.04 1.68 1.94
N VAL A 81 2.09 0.80 2.19
CA VAL A 81 2.35 -0.57 2.62
C VAL A 81 1.36 -1.54 1.98
N ASP A 82 1.86 -2.67 1.58
CA ASP A 82 1.03 -3.85 1.35
C ASP A 82 1.10 -4.74 2.60
N VAL A 83 -0.01 -4.77 3.36
CA VAL A 83 -0.09 -5.50 4.63
C VAL A 83 0.07 -7.02 4.43
N THR A 84 -0.18 -7.53 3.23
CA THR A 84 -0.08 -8.97 2.95
C THR A 84 1.35 -9.42 2.65
N THR A 85 2.15 -8.56 2.03
CA THR A 85 3.52 -8.88 1.61
C THR A 85 4.57 -8.28 2.52
N GLY A 86 4.24 -7.23 3.27
CA GLY A 86 5.18 -6.45 4.07
C GLY A 86 6.01 -5.46 3.24
N ASP A 87 5.69 -5.24 1.95
CA ASP A 87 6.32 -4.18 1.14
C ASP A 87 5.90 -2.82 1.70
N PHE A 88 6.84 -2.14 2.34
CA PHE A 88 6.62 -0.87 3.03
C PHE A 88 7.63 0.16 2.56
N ARG A 89 7.15 1.25 1.98
CA ARG A 89 8.02 2.29 1.40
C ARG A 89 7.59 3.69 1.80
N THR A 90 8.56 4.61 1.75
CA THR A 90 8.32 6.01 2.03
C THR A 90 9.21 6.94 1.22
N THR A 91 8.72 8.16 0.99
CA THR A 91 9.48 9.22 0.31
C THR A 91 8.95 10.60 0.69
N SER A 92 9.75 11.63 0.43
CA SER A 92 9.35 13.04 0.53
C SER A 92 9.40 13.71 -0.83
N MET A 93 8.46 14.62 -1.11
CA MET A 93 8.32 15.29 -2.40
C MET A 93 8.03 16.77 -2.25
N ASP A 94 8.38 17.54 -3.27
CA ASP A 94 8.25 18.99 -3.35
C ASP A 94 7.13 19.45 -4.31
N SER A 95 6.35 18.53 -4.87
CA SER A 95 5.42 18.85 -5.94
C SER A 95 4.22 17.92 -5.96
N LEU A 96 3.02 18.51 -6.10
CA LEU A 96 1.76 17.77 -6.26
C LEU A 96 1.75 16.90 -7.55
N ALA A 97 2.48 17.33 -8.59
CA ALA A 97 2.59 16.55 -9.83
C ALA A 97 3.32 15.23 -9.57
N LYS A 98 4.41 15.25 -8.80
CA LYS A 98 5.14 14.03 -8.40
C LYS A 98 4.25 13.12 -7.53
N VAL A 99 3.50 13.69 -6.60
CA VAL A 99 2.53 12.92 -5.78
C VAL A 99 1.51 12.21 -6.68
N ARG A 100 0.96 12.93 -7.65
CA ARG A 100 0.02 12.35 -8.62
C ARG A 100 0.66 11.18 -9.38
N ASP A 101 1.86 11.36 -9.88
CA ASP A 101 2.57 10.33 -10.63
C ASP A 101 2.83 9.07 -9.78
N GLU A 102 3.14 9.22 -8.49
CA GLU A 102 3.27 8.09 -7.56
C GLU A 102 1.92 7.40 -7.28
N ILE A 103 0.82 8.15 -7.14
CA ILE A 103 -0.52 7.54 -7.01
C ILE A 103 -0.84 6.70 -8.25
N PHE A 104 -0.57 7.23 -9.45
CA PHE A 104 -0.80 6.49 -10.70
C PHE A 104 0.15 5.30 -10.88
N LYS A 105 1.33 5.36 -10.31
CA LYS A 105 2.34 4.31 -10.37
C LYS A 105 1.97 3.12 -9.51
N PHE A 106 1.57 3.36 -8.27
CA PHE A 106 1.28 2.30 -7.30
C PHE A 106 -0.18 1.87 -7.26
N GLU A 107 -1.09 2.68 -7.80
CA GLU A 107 -2.54 2.41 -7.83
C GLU A 107 -3.07 1.88 -6.50
N PRO A 108 -2.91 2.63 -5.38
CA PRO A 108 -3.31 2.13 -4.08
C PRO A 108 -4.83 1.87 -4.02
N ALA A 109 -5.25 0.85 -3.28
CA ALA A 109 -6.66 0.58 -3.06
C ALA A 109 -7.31 1.62 -2.13
N GLU A 110 -6.51 2.19 -1.23
CA GLU A 110 -6.95 3.20 -0.28
C GLU A 110 -5.86 4.25 -0.06
N ILE A 111 -6.28 5.52 -0.01
CA ILE A 111 -5.45 6.65 0.40
C ILE A 111 -6.03 7.24 1.69
N ILE A 112 -5.20 7.34 2.73
CA ILE A 112 -5.47 8.13 3.91
C ILE A 112 -4.62 9.41 3.87
N CYS A 113 -5.15 10.54 4.30
CA CYS A 113 -4.43 11.81 4.19
C CYS A 113 -4.86 12.81 5.29
N ASN A 114 -4.13 13.91 5.37
CA ASN A 114 -4.56 15.07 6.13
C ASN A 114 -5.47 15.98 5.29
N ASP A 115 -6.19 16.91 5.96
CA ASP A 115 -7.12 17.81 5.28
C ASP A 115 -6.42 18.75 4.29
N ALA A 116 -5.14 19.11 4.53
CA ALA A 116 -4.38 19.94 3.60
C ALA A 116 -4.22 19.29 2.22
N PHE A 117 -4.08 17.96 2.15
CA PHE A 117 -4.05 17.25 0.88
C PHE A 117 -5.40 17.30 0.16
N LEU A 118 -6.53 17.22 0.87
CA LEU A 118 -7.87 17.29 0.25
C LEU A 118 -8.15 18.62 -0.45
N ILE A 119 -7.48 19.70 -0.03
CA ILE A 119 -7.62 21.03 -0.65
C ILE A 119 -6.45 21.39 -1.58
N SER A 120 -5.56 20.43 -1.89
CA SER A 120 -4.33 20.68 -2.67
C SER A 120 -4.56 20.94 -4.16
N GLY A 121 -5.78 20.72 -4.68
CA GLY A 121 -6.10 20.81 -6.10
C GLY A 121 -5.89 19.50 -6.87
N MET A 122 -5.73 18.38 -6.19
CA MET A 122 -5.75 17.05 -6.80
C MET A 122 -7.13 16.75 -7.40
N ASP A 123 -7.17 16.08 -8.53
CA ASP A 123 -8.41 15.59 -9.15
C ASP A 123 -8.90 14.31 -8.45
N PHE A 124 -9.59 14.49 -7.32
CA PHE A 124 -10.10 13.38 -6.52
C PHE A 124 -11.24 12.61 -7.20
N ASP A 125 -12.00 13.27 -8.08
CA ASP A 125 -13.09 12.61 -8.81
C ASP A 125 -12.50 11.60 -9.79
N TYR A 126 -11.42 11.96 -10.47
CA TYR A 126 -10.71 11.01 -11.33
C TYR A 126 -10.18 9.80 -10.53
N LEU A 127 -9.55 10.04 -9.38
CA LEU A 127 -9.00 8.95 -8.55
C LEU A 127 -10.10 8.00 -8.05
N LYS A 128 -11.26 8.53 -7.64
CA LYS A 128 -12.40 7.74 -7.17
C LYS A 128 -13.12 7.01 -8.30
N ASP A 129 -13.48 7.74 -9.35
CA ASP A 129 -14.40 7.23 -10.39
C ASP A 129 -13.69 6.38 -11.45
N LYS A 130 -12.42 6.69 -11.74
CA LYS A 130 -11.66 5.98 -12.79
C LYS A 130 -10.68 4.96 -12.25
N MET A 131 -10.11 5.22 -11.08
CA MET A 131 -9.14 4.31 -10.46
C MET A 131 -9.74 3.50 -9.30
N SER A 132 -10.98 3.83 -8.89
CA SER A 132 -11.66 3.17 -7.77
C SER A 132 -10.90 3.26 -6.44
N ILE A 133 -10.12 4.32 -6.26
CA ILE A 133 -9.33 4.55 -5.04
C ILE A 133 -10.25 5.12 -3.96
N VAL A 134 -10.26 4.51 -2.79
CA VAL A 134 -10.98 5.04 -1.63
C VAL A 134 -10.10 6.06 -0.92
N ILE A 135 -10.59 7.29 -0.74
CA ILE A 135 -9.84 8.39 -0.14
C ILE A 135 -10.56 8.90 1.09
N SER A 136 -9.83 9.01 2.21
CA SER A 136 -10.36 9.53 3.47
C SER A 136 -9.32 10.35 4.22
N SER A 137 -9.75 11.43 4.87
CA SER A 137 -8.91 12.09 5.87
C SER A 137 -8.94 11.30 7.18
N ILE A 138 -7.84 11.40 7.91
CA ILE A 138 -7.71 10.89 9.27
C ILE A 138 -7.42 12.04 10.23
N GLU A 139 -7.63 11.80 11.51
CA GLU A 139 -7.52 12.82 12.55
C GLU A 139 -6.11 13.44 12.61
N PRO A 140 -5.98 14.77 12.84
CA PRO A 140 -4.70 15.49 12.81
C PRO A 140 -3.64 14.95 13.76
N TYR A 141 -4.02 14.33 14.88
CA TYR A 141 -3.07 13.77 15.85
C TYR A 141 -2.21 12.62 15.28
N HIS A 142 -2.66 11.99 14.19
CA HIS A 142 -1.85 10.96 13.52
C HIS A 142 -0.60 11.56 12.89
N PHE A 143 -0.63 12.83 12.50
CA PHE A 143 0.43 13.53 11.80
C PHE A 143 1.34 14.35 12.73
N ASP A 144 1.30 14.07 14.02
CA ASP A 144 2.24 14.64 14.98
C ASP A 144 3.65 14.06 14.76
N GLU A 145 4.64 14.93 14.59
CA GLU A 145 6.01 14.54 14.20
C GLU A 145 6.70 13.70 15.27
N GLU A 146 6.58 14.09 16.56
CA GLU A 146 7.22 13.36 17.66
C GLU A 146 6.60 11.97 17.82
N GLN A 147 5.28 11.88 17.75
CA GLN A 147 4.58 10.59 17.82
C GLN A 147 4.85 9.72 16.59
N ALA A 148 5.00 10.30 15.41
CA ALA A 148 5.35 9.60 14.19
C ALA A 148 6.71 8.91 14.34
N GLU A 149 7.72 9.64 14.81
CA GLU A 149 9.05 9.10 15.05
C GLU A 149 9.04 7.97 16.10
N GLU A 150 8.32 8.17 17.21
CA GLU A 150 8.19 7.13 18.26
C GLU A 150 7.51 5.86 17.75
N ARG A 151 6.43 5.99 16.94
CA ARG A 151 5.75 4.84 16.34
C ARG A 151 6.67 4.06 15.42
N ILE A 152 7.47 4.75 14.59
CA ILE A 152 8.45 4.13 13.68
C ILE A 152 9.52 3.39 14.49
N LYS A 153 10.14 4.05 15.47
CA LYS A 153 11.17 3.43 16.32
C LYS A 153 10.66 2.17 17.02
N ARG A 154 9.44 2.22 17.54
CA ARG A 154 8.81 1.08 18.19
C ARG A 154 8.51 -0.06 17.23
N GLN A 155 7.97 0.25 16.04
CA GLN A 155 7.63 -0.76 15.03
C GLN A 155 8.87 -1.52 14.56
N PHE A 156 9.90 -0.79 14.16
CA PHE A 156 11.11 -1.38 13.57
C PHE A 156 12.20 -1.71 14.61
N LYS A 157 11.92 -1.47 15.91
CA LYS A 157 12.81 -1.78 17.05
C LYS A 157 14.20 -1.12 16.92
N VAL A 158 14.23 0.12 16.45
CA VAL A 158 15.45 0.92 16.27
C VAL A 158 15.54 2.07 17.27
N GLY A 159 16.77 2.51 17.58
CA GLY A 159 16.99 3.62 18.49
C GLY A 159 16.87 5.01 17.83
N ASN A 160 17.11 5.09 16.52
CA ASN A 160 17.03 6.31 15.73
C ASN A 160 16.59 6.02 14.30
N LEU A 161 16.29 7.06 13.53
CA LEU A 161 15.85 6.96 12.13
C LEU A 161 17.01 6.78 11.14
N GLU A 162 18.25 7.05 11.55
CA GLU A 162 19.44 6.88 10.70
C GLU A 162 19.61 5.43 10.24
N GLY A 163 19.39 4.48 11.15
CA GLY A 163 19.46 3.04 10.86
C GLY A 163 18.45 2.56 9.82
N LEU A 164 17.40 3.34 9.56
CA LEU A 164 16.38 3.08 8.54
C LEU A 164 16.56 3.93 7.27
N GLY A 165 17.56 4.83 7.21
CA GLY A 165 17.74 5.75 6.10
C GLY A 165 16.64 6.81 5.93
N LEU A 166 15.89 7.12 7.01
CA LEU A 166 14.72 8.01 6.94
C LEU A 166 15.02 9.48 7.25
N VAL A 167 16.24 9.82 7.64
CA VAL A 167 16.62 11.18 8.09
C VAL A 167 16.37 12.24 7.03
N ASP A 168 16.61 11.91 5.76
CA ASP A 168 16.46 12.82 4.63
C ASP A 168 15.01 12.94 4.14
N TYR A 169 14.07 12.25 4.79
CA TYR A 169 12.67 12.18 4.37
C TYR A 169 11.68 12.65 5.47
N PRO A 170 11.79 13.89 5.97
CA PRO A 170 10.99 14.34 7.12
C PRO A 170 9.48 14.26 6.89
N MET A 171 8.99 14.63 5.69
CA MET A 171 7.57 14.49 5.35
C MET A 171 7.15 13.03 5.25
N GLY A 172 8.04 12.17 4.71
CA GLY A 172 7.83 10.73 4.65
C GLY A 172 7.74 10.09 6.04
N VAL A 173 8.53 10.56 7.00
CA VAL A 173 8.47 10.12 8.41
C VAL A 173 7.10 10.39 9.01
N ILE A 174 6.56 11.61 8.83
CA ILE A 174 5.22 11.95 9.33
C ILE A 174 4.15 11.06 8.69
N ALA A 175 4.20 10.89 7.36
CA ALA A 175 3.28 10.02 6.63
C ALA A 175 3.39 8.55 7.10
N THR A 176 4.60 8.05 7.35
CA THR A 176 4.86 6.69 7.86
C THR A 176 4.29 6.50 9.27
N GLY A 177 4.52 7.44 10.15
CA GLY A 177 3.99 7.39 11.52
C GLY A 177 2.47 7.44 11.56
N ALA A 178 1.85 8.24 10.68
CA ALA A 178 0.40 8.28 10.52
C ALA A 178 -0.16 6.96 9.98
N LEU A 179 0.50 6.38 8.97
CA LEU A 179 0.13 5.08 8.41
C LEU A 179 0.20 3.96 9.44
N LEU A 180 1.28 3.89 10.23
CA LEU A 180 1.41 2.92 11.33
C LEU A 180 0.32 3.12 12.39
N GLY A 181 0.01 4.37 12.78
CA GLY A 181 -1.07 4.67 13.70
C GLY A 181 -2.41 4.13 13.21
N TYR A 182 -2.75 4.41 11.95
CA TYR A 182 -3.97 3.92 11.32
C TYR A 182 -4.03 2.39 11.24
N LEU A 183 -2.91 1.73 10.91
CA LEU A 183 -2.83 0.28 10.90
C LEU A 183 -3.05 -0.33 12.29
N HIS A 184 -2.45 0.22 13.34
CA HIS A 184 -2.66 -0.25 14.70
C HIS A 184 -4.12 -0.12 15.15
N GLU A 185 -4.79 0.97 14.79
CA GLU A 185 -6.20 1.19 15.12
C GLU A 185 -7.15 0.26 14.35
N THR A 186 -6.84 -0.03 13.11
CA THR A 186 -7.71 -0.83 12.22
C THR A 186 -7.48 -2.33 12.39
N GLN A 187 -6.24 -2.77 12.45
CA GLN A 187 -5.92 -4.20 12.53
C GLN A 187 -6.07 -4.76 13.94
N LYS A 188 -5.79 -3.95 14.98
CA LYS A 188 -5.84 -4.37 16.41
C LYS A 188 -5.07 -5.67 16.72
N SER A 189 -4.19 -6.06 15.83
CA SER A 189 -3.32 -7.23 15.91
C SER A 189 -1.86 -6.79 15.77
N SER A 190 -0.93 -7.68 16.11
CA SER A 190 0.49 -7.42 15.90
C SER A 190 0.81 -7.22 14.43
N LEU A 191 1.61 -6.20 14.15
CA LEU A 191 2.19 -5.90 12.83
C LEU A 191 3.64 -6.37 12.73
N ASP A 192 4.03 -7.39 13.49
CA ASP A 192 5.42 -7.88 13.60
C ASP A 192 5.99 -8.38 12.27
N HIS A 193 5.15 -8.69 11.29
CA HIS A 193 5.57 -9.06 9.94
C HIS A 193 6.09 -7.88 9.11
N LEU A 194 5.75 -6.63 9.49
CA LEU A 194 6.30 -5.42 8.89
C LEU A 194 7.65 -5.11 9.52
N MET A 195 8.73 -5.73 9.01
CA MET A 195 10.06 -5.67 9.61
C MET A 195 10.99 -4.66 8.94
N HIS A 196 10.68 -4.24 7.72
CA HIS A 196 11.51 -3.35 6.92
C HIS A 196 10.69 -2.21 6.34
N ILE A 197 11.35 -1.08 6.15
CA ILE A 197 10.82 0.07 5.41
C ILE A 197 11.93 0.57 4.49
N ASP A 198 11.58 0.81 3.24
CA ASP A 198 12.51 1.33 2.24
C ASP A 198 12.20 2.80 1.97
N ALA A 199 13.16 3.68 2.27
CA ALA A 199 13.14 5.04 1.74
C ALA A 199 13.64 5.01 0.29
N TYR A 200 12.96 5.70 -0.62
CA TYR A 200 13.34 5.72 -2.02
C TYR A 200 13.28 7.13 -2.62
N GLU A 201 14.12 7.37 -3.60
CA GLU A 201 14.06 8.56 -4.42
C GLU A 201 13.31 8.28 -5.72
N THR A 202 12.43 9.19 -6.10
CA THR A 202 11.68 9.06 -7.36
C THR A 202 12.57 9.18 -8.59
N SER A 203 13.77 9.75 -8.43
CA SER A 203 14.77 9.92 -9.48
C SER A 203 15.46 8.61 -9.93
N GLU A 204 15.37 7.53 -9.16
CA GLU A 204 16.00 6.24 -9.50
C GLU A 204 15.32 5.52 -10.67
N PHE A 205 14.06 5.87 -10.94
CA PHE A 205 13.25 5.20 -11.95
C PHE A 205 12.91 6.14 -13.11
N MET A 206 12.73 5.55 -14.29
CA MET A 206 12.20 6.27 -15.44
C MET A 206 10.80 6.78 -15.15
N ILE A 207 10.59 8.07 -15.31
CA ILE A 207 9.28 8.69 -15.14
C ILE A 207 8.42 8.31 -16.33
N ILE A 208 7.39 7.52 -16.09
CA ILE A 208 6.36 7.15 -17.06
C ILE A 208 5.04 7.71 -16.56
N ASP A 209 4.56 8.78 -17.20
CA ASP A 209 3.28 9.37 -16.83
C ASP A 209 2.09 8.42 -17.10
N SER A 210 0.94 8.71 -16.48
CA SER A 210 -0.26 7.88 -16.57
C SER A 210 -0.76 7.68 -18.01
N SER A 211 -0.64 8.71 -18.85
CA SER A 211 -1.04 8.64 -20.26
C SER A 211 -0.13 7.72 -21.05
N THR A 212 1.17 7.86 -20.89
CA THR A 212 2.19 7.02 -21.51
C THR A 212 2.05 5.57 -21.08
N ARG A 213 1.89 5.32 -19.76
CA ARG A 213 1.68 3.98 -19.19
C ARG A 213 0.48 3.28 -19.82
N ARG A 214 -0.66 3.99 -19.91
CA ARG A 214 -1.88 3.48 -20.51
C ARG A 214 -1.73 3.26 -22.01
N ASN A 215 -1.11 4.21 -22.73
CA ASN A 215 -0.99 4.13 -24.20
C ASN A 215 -0.01 3.04 -24.65
N LEU A 216 1.00 2.73 -23.83
CA LEU A 216 1.93 1.64 -24.07
C LEU A 216 1.37 0.27 -23.65
N GLU A 217 0.21 0.24 -22.99
CA GLU A 217 -0.43 -0.99 -22.49
C GLU A 217 0.57 -1.87 -21.72
N LEU A 218 1.30 -1.26 -20.78
CA LEU A 218 2.40 -1.94 -20.08
C LEU A 218 1.91 -3.13 -19.27
N VAL A 219 0.84 -2.97 -18.49
CA VAL A 219 0.34 -3.99 -17.56
C VAL A 219 -1.08 -4.45 -17.85
N GLU A 220 -1.87 -3.62 -18.54
CA GLU A 220 -3.24 -3.92 -18.95
C GLU A 220 -3.58 -3.27 -20.28
N THR A 221 -4.57 -3.82 -20.99
CA THR A 221 -5.04 -3.26 -22.25
C THR A 221 -5.94 -2.04 -22.02
N MET A 222 -5.90 -1.07 -22.94
CA MET A 222 -6.63 0.19 -22.83
C MET A 222 -8.16 0.01 -22.87
N ARG A 223 -8.63 -0.95 -23.66
CA ARG A 223 -10.07 -1.18 -23.87
C ARG A 223 -10.70 -2.04 -22.77
N GLU A 224 -10.09 -3.18 -22.49
CA GLU A 224 -10.70 -4.23 -21.68
C GLU A 224 -10.17 -4.24 -20.24
N LYS A 225 -9.13 -3.43 -19.96
CA LYS A 225 -8.42 -3.41 -18.67
C LYS A 225 -8.05 -4.80 -18.17
N GLN A 226 -7.52 -5.61 -19.09
CA GLN A 226 -7.09 -6.98 -18.82
C GLN A 226 -5.59 -7.11 -19.02
N LYS A 227 -4.94 -7.97 -18.24
CA LYS A 227 -3.53 -8.31 -18.40
C LYS A 227 -3.26 -8.91 -19.79
N ARG A 228 -4.17 -9.75 -20.29
CA ARG A 228 -4.02 -10.42 -21.59
C ARG A 228 -3.96 -9.40 -22.73
N GLY A 229 -2.89 -9.44 -23.50
CA GLY A 229 -2.62 -8.52 -24.60
C GLY A 229 -1.69 -7.35 -24.25
N SER A 230 -1.36 -7.15 -22.96
CA SER A 230 -0.40 -6.15 -22.51
C SER A 230 1.06 -6.61 -22.70
N LEU A 231 2.02 -5.68 -22.53
CA LEU A 231 3.44 -6.02 -22.52
C LEU A 231 3.75 -7.02 -21.40
N LEU A 232 3.23 -6.79 -20.19
CA LEU A 232 3.42 -7.70 -19.06
C LEU A 232 2.95 -9.12 -19.38
N TRP A 233 1.80 -9.28 -20.04
CA TRP A 233 1.29 -10.60 -20.42
C TRP A 233 2.25 -11.37 -21.34
N VAL A 234 2.92 -10.68 -22.26
CA VAL A 234 3.90 -11.31 -23.17
C VAL A 234 5.14 -11.77 -22.42
N LEU A 235 5.61 -10.93 -21.48
CA LEU A 235 6.85 -11.15 -20.73
C LEU A 235 6.67 -12.14 -19.57
N ASP A 236 5.48 -12.19 -18.97
CA ASP A 236 5.24 -12.96 -17.76
C ASP A 236 5.21 -14.48 -18.06
N LYS A 237 6.26 -15.13 -17.61
CA LYS A 237 6.41 -16.59 -17.58
C LYS A 237 6.67 -17.08 -16.15
N THR A 238 6.47 -16.23 -15.17
CA THR A 238 6.71 -16.55 -13.76
C THR A 238 5.82 -17.70 -13.30
N LYS A 239 6.26 -18.39 -12.23
CA LYS A 239 5.55 -19.55 -11.66
C LYS A 239 5.07 -19.27 -10.23
N THR A 240 5.43 -18.12 -9.67
CA THR A 240 5.08 -17.74 -8.30
C THR A 240 4.49 -16.35 -8.28
N ALA A 241 3.59 -16.09 -7.33
CA ALA A 241 3.02 -14.77 -7.11
C ALA A 241 4.12 -13.70 -6.82
N MET A 242 5.16 -14.08 -6.08
CA MET A 242 6.31 -13.19 -5.80
C MET A 242 7.03 -12.79 -7.09
N GLY A 243 7.31 -13.77 -7.97
CA GLY A 243 7.94 -13.51 -9.26
C GLY A 243 7.08 -12.63 -10.17
N ALA A 244 5.76 -12.86 -10.20
CA ALA A 244 4.82 -12.06 -10.98
C ALA A 244 4.79 -10.60 -10.50
N ARG A 245 4.71 -10.37 -9.18
CA ARG A 245 4.78 -9.02 -8.61
C ARG A 245 6.11 -8.33 -8.89
N LEU A 246 7.23 -9.03 -8.77
CA LEU A 246 8.56 -8.48 -9.08
C LEU A 246 8.68 -8.11 -10.56
N LEU A 247 8.27 -9.00 -11.47
CA LEU A 247 8.29 -8.70 -12.90
C LEU A 247 7.40 -7.51 -13.25
N ARG A 248 6.20 -7.45 -12.66
CA ARG A 248 5.29 -6.31 -12.81
C ARG A 248 5.97 -5.02 -12.38
N SER A 249 6.62 -5.00 -11.21
CA SER A 249 7.34 -3.82 -10.73
C SER A 249 8.48 -3.40 -11.67
N TYR A 250 9.18 -4.33 -12.29
CA TYR A 250 10.22 -4.03 -13.28
C TYR A 250 9.67 -3.38 -14.56
N VAL A 251 8.48 -3.78 -14.98
CA VAL A 251 7.81 -3.19 -16.16
C VAL A 251 7.26 -1.80 -15.85
N GLU A 252 6.71 -1.62 -14.64
CA GLU A 252 6.11 -0.35 -14.20
C GLU A 252 7.16 0.68 -13.78
N GLN A 253 8.32 0.24 -13.32
CA GLN A 253 9.40 1.06 -12.75
C GLN A 253 10.76 0.68 -13.38
N PRO A 254 11.01 1.02 -14.66
CA PRO A 254 12.29 0.77 -15.27
C PRO A 254 13.38 1.60 -14.59
N LEU A 255 14.52 0.96 -14.28
CA LEU A 255 15.70 1.65 -13.76
C LEU A 255 16.31 2.58 -14.81
N ILE A 256 16.93 3.67 -14.35
CA ILE A 256 17.71 4.59 -15.17
C ILE A 256 19.20 4.34 -14.96
N ASP A 257 19.59 4.05 -13.72
CA ASP A 257 21.01 3.87 -13.38
C ASP A 257 21.57 2.60 -14.03
N LYS A 258 22.65 2.80 -14.79
CA LYS A 258 23.31 1.74 -15.53
C LYS A 258 23.88 0.65 -14.62
N ALA A 259 24.46 1.04 -13.48
CA ALA A 259 25.08 0.08 -12.56
C ALA A 259 24.01 -0.85 -11.94
N GLU A 260 22.86 -0.31 -11.59
CA GLU A 260 21.74 -1.08 -11.05
C GLU A 260 21.11 -2.00 -12.13
N ILE A 261 21.07 -1.56 -13.39
CA ILE A 261 20.64 -2.41 -14.52
C ILE A 261 21.62 -3.57 -14.71
N GLU A 262 22.93 -3.28 -14.72
CA GLU A 262 23.97 -4.31 -14.86
C GLU A 262 23.93 -5.33 -13.71
N LYS A 263 23.74 -4.90 -12.46
CA LYS A 263 23.55 -5.81 -11.32
C LYS A 263 22.39 -6.80 -11.52
N ARG A 264 21.25 -6.32 -12.04
CA ARG A 264 20.11 -7.21 -12.35
C ARG A 264 20.45 -8.20 -13.45
N GLN A 265 21.16 -7.76 -14.49
CA GLN A 265 21.59 -8.63 -15.59
C GLN A 265 22.60 -9.68 -15.12
N ASP A 266 23.56 -9.29 -14.28
CA ASP A 266 24.56 -10.17 -13.71
C ASP A 266 23.93 -11.24 -12.82
N ALA A 267 22.95 -10.85 -11.99
CA ALA A 267 22.19 -11.82 -11.17
C ALA A 267 21.45 -12.85 -12.04
N ILE A 268 20.83 -12.41 -13.13
CA ILE A 268 20.16 -13.32 -14.09
C ILE A 268 21.18 -14.23 -14.79
N ALA A 269 22.32 -13.68 -15.19
CA ALA A 269 23.39 -14.44 -15.82
C ALA A 269 23.95 -15.52 -14.88
N ASP A 270 24.17 -15.17 -13.60
CA ASP A 270 24.64 -16.10 -12.57
C ASP A 270 23.64 -17.24 -12.34
N ILE A 271 22.36 -16.93 -12.19
CA ILE A 271 21.30 -17.94 -12.06
C ILE A 271 21.29 -18.88 -13.28
N ASN A 272 21.40 -18.34 -14.50
CA ASN A 272 21.41 -19.16 -15.72
C ASN A 272 22.64 -20.06 -15.83
N GLN A 273 23.80 -19.61 -15.34
CA GLN A 273 25.04 -20.41 -15.38
C GLN A 273 25.09 -21.49 -14.29
N HIS A 274 24.48 -21.19 -13.12
CA HIS A 274 24.49 -22.04 -11.94
C HIS A 274 23.15 -22.70 -11.68
N MET A 275 22.28 -22.81 -12.71
CA MET A 275 21.01 -23.51 -12.60
C MET A 275 21.29 -24.97 -12.26
N ILE A 276 21.26 -25.29 -10.97
CA ILE A 276 21.31 -26.67 -10.50
C ILE A 276 19.97 -27.30 -10.87
N THR A 277 20.05 -28.25 -11.74
CA THR A 277 18.95 -29.12 -12.13
C THR A 277 18.40 -29.91 -10.94
#